data_7f83de3afe8efce7a0469405ee6addcb
#
_entry.id   7f83de3afe8efce7a0469405ee6addcb
#
_cell.length_a   1.000
_cell.length_b   1.000
_cell.length_c   1.000
_cell.angle_alpha   90.00
_cell.angle_beta   90.00
_cell.angle_gamma   90.00
#
_symmetry.space_group_name_H-M   'P 1'
#
loop_
_entity.id
_entity.type
_entity.pdbx_description
1 polymer ?
#
loop_
_entity_poly.entity_id
_entity_poly.type
_entity_poly.pdbx_seq_one_letter_code
_entity_poly.pdbx_strand_id
1 'polypeptide(L)'
;MHCGPAGSGHFAKMIHNGIEYGMMQAIAEGFALIQGKAEFALDAAAIGEAWRHGSVVRSWLLDLTVDALGDADALAAIAPQVADSGEGRWTVDEAVRQGTPAPVITLALMSRFASRGNADHANRLLALMRRGFGGHTVVRA
;
A
#
# COMPACT_ATOMS: atom_id res chain seq x y z
N MET A 1 -15.25 24.36 1.32
CA MET A 1 -16.21 23.86 2.33
C MET A 1 -15.70 24.22 3.71
N HIS A 2 -16.53 24.74 4.62
CA HIS A 2 -16.18 24.99 6.01
C HIS A 2 -16.39 23.70 6.83
N CYS A 3 -15.32 23.16 7.42
CA CYS A 3 -15.36 21.86 8.11
C CYS A 3 -15.68 21.98 9.61
N GLY A 4 -15.79 23.19 10.17
CA GLY A 4 -16.00 23.42 11.59
C GLY A 4 -14.98 24.37 12.22
N PRO A 5 -14.71 24.28 13.54
CA PRO A 5 -13.76 25.14 14.25
C PRO A 5 -12.34 25.11 13.67
N ALA A 6 -11.48 26.03 14.12
CA ALA A 6 -10.09 26.07 13.69
C ALA A 6 -9.39 24.70 13.90
N GLY A 7 -8.68 24.24 12.87
CA GLY A 7 -8.03 22.94 12.86
C GLY A 7 -8.83 21.81 12.20
N SER A 8 -10.17 21.89 12.15
CA SER A 8 -11.02 20.79 11.61
C SER A 8 -10.74 20.48 10.14
N GLY A 9 -10.41 21.49 9.33
CA GLY A 9 -10.04 21.28 7.92
C GLY A 9 -8.74 20.49 7.76
N HIS A 10 -7.73 20.77 8.56
CA HIS A 10 -6.47 20.01 8.58
C HIS A 10 -6.70 18.58 9.06
N PHE A 11 -7.51 18.40 10.09
CA PHE A 11 -7.90 17.08 10.58
C PHE A 11 -8.60 16.25 9.49
N ALA A 12 -9.61 16.84 8.83
CA ALA A 12 -10.33 16.16 7.74
C ALA A 12 -9.38 15.79 6.57
N LYS A 13 -8.42 16.68 6.22
CA LYS A 13 -7.44 16.37 5.17
C LYS A 13 -6.46 15.27 5.59
N MET A 14 -6.05 15.23 6.85
CA MET A 14 -5.22 14.16 7.41
C MET A 14 -5.92 12.79 7.28
N ILE A 15 -7.19 12.71 7.68
CA ILE A 15 -7.98 11.47 7.57
C ILE A 15 -8.16 11.08 6.10
N HIS A 16 -8.44 12.05 5.20
CA HIS A 16 -8.50 11.79 3.76
C HIS A 16 -7.20 11.11 3.27
N ASN A 17 -6.03 11.60 3.66
CA ASN A 17 -4.76 11.02 3.26
C ASN A 17 -4.55 9.61 3.85
N GLY A 18 -5.02 9.36 5.08
CA GLY A 18 -5.03 8.01 5.64
C GLY A 18 -5.87 7.03 4.82
N ILE A 19 -7.06 7.44 4.39
CA ILE A 19 -7.91 6.65 3.49
C ILE A 19 -7.20 6.39 2.16
N GLU A 20 -6.56 7.42 1.59
CA GLU A 20 -5.77 7.32 0.35
C GLU A 20 -4.68 6.25 0.46
N TYR A 21 -3.94 6.16 1.59
CA TYR A 21 -2.95 5.11 1.82
C TYR A 21 -3.55 3.71 1.71
N GLY A 22 -4.70 3.48 2.35
CA GLY A 22 -5.40 2.20 2.30
C GLY A 22 -5.87 1.84 0.89
N MET A 23 -6.45 2.81 0.18
CA MET A 23 -6.92 2.63 -1.21
C MET A 23 -5.75 2.30 -2.15
N MET A 24 -4.65 3.06 -2.09
CA MET A 24 -3.46 2.82 -2.91
C MET A 24 -2.89 1.42 -2.65
N GLN A 25 -2.79 1.02 -1.39
CA GLN A 25 -2.26 -0.30 -1.03
C GLN A 25 -3.14 -1.41 -1.58
N ALA A 26 -4.46 -1.33 -1.43
CA ALA A 26 -5.39 -2.33 -1.92
C ALA A 26 -5.37 -2.45 -3.45
N ILE A 27 -5.31 -1.33 -4.18
CA ILE A 27 -5.19 -1.32 -5.64
C ILE A 27 -3.87 -1.98 -6.06
N ALA A 28 -2.75 -1.58 -5.45
CA ALA A 28 -1.43 -2.12 -5.79
C ALA A 28 -1.35 -3.64 -5.55
N GLU A 29 -1.86 -4.13 -4.42
CA GLU A 29 -1.92 -5.57 -4.10
C GLU A 29 -2.80 -6.33 -5.08
N GLY A 30 -3.97 -5.79 -5.44
CA GLY A 30 -4.87 -6.38 -6.41
C GLY A 30 -4.22 -6.55 -7.78
N PHE A 31 -3.56 -5.51 -8.29
CA PHE A 31 -2.85 -5.59 -9.57
C PHE A 31 -1.60 -6.48 -9.51
N ALA A 32 -0.90 -6.54 -8.38
CA ALA A 32 0.19 -7.50 -8.18
C ALA A 32 -0.30 -8.96 -8.24
N LEU A 33 -1.49 -9.25 -7.67
CA LEU A 33 -2.11 -10.58 -7.76
C LEU A 33 -2.52 -10.93 -9.19
N ILE A 34 -3.09 -9.98 -9.95
CA ILE A 34 -3.43 -10.16 -11.37
C ILE A 34 -2.17 -10.50 -12.16
N GLN A 35 -1.11 -9.73 -11.98
CA GLN A 35 0.16 -9.92 -12.67
C GLN A 35 0.86 -11.23 -12.27
N GLY A 36 0.76 -11.63 -10.99
CA GLY A 36 1.34 -12.87 -10.47
C GLY A 36 0.65 -14.16 -10.96
N LYS A 37 -0.55 -14.07 -11.56
CA LYS A 37 -1.29 -15.22 -12.09
C LYS A 37 -0.86 -15.52 -13.53
N ALA A 38 0.38 -15.94 -13.70
CA ALA A 38 1.02 -16.15 -15.00
C ALA A 38 0.26 -17.10 -15.93
N GLU A 39 -0.42 -18.12 -15.40
CA GLU A 39 -1.17 -19.12 -16.18
C GLU A 39 -2.34 -18.52 -16.99
N PHE A 40 -2.84 -17.35 -16.59
CA PHE A 40 -3.93 -16.69 -17.29
C PHE A 40 -3.45 -15.63 -18.29
N ALA A 41 -2.18 -15.27 -18.27
CA ALA A 41 -1.58 -14.25 -19.12
C ALA A 41 -2.43 -12.97 -19.23
N LEU A 42 -2.90 -12.49 -18.06
CA LEU A 42 -3.83 -11.36 -17.96
C LEU A 42 -3.14 -10.04 -18.36
N ASP A 43 -3.83 -9.25 -19.18
CA ASP A 43 -3.45 -7.86 -19.45
C ASP A 43 -3.98 -6.95 -18.34
N ALA A 44 -3.10 -6.61 -17.39
CA ALA A 44 -3.46 -5.80 -16.22
C ALA A 44 -3.90 -4.39 -16.62
N ALA A 45 -3.29 -3.79 -17.67
CA ALA A 45 -3.67 -2.46 -18.14
C ALA A 45 -5.08 -2.48 -18.77
N ALA A 46 -5.38 -3.47 -19.60
CA ALA A 46 -6.71 -3.62 -20.20
C ALA A 46 -7.80 -3.89 -19.15
N ILE A 47 -7.50 -4.70 -18.14
CA ILE A 47 -8.43 -4.94 -17.02
C ILE A 47 -8.68 -3.64 -16.25
N GLY A 48 -7.64 -2.90 -15.91
CA GLY A 48 -7.74 -1.61 -15.23
C GLY A 48 -8.56 -0.61 -16.05
N GLU A 49 -8.34 -0.52 -17.37
CA GLU A 49 -9.10 0.34 -18.26
C GLU A 49 -10.61 0.01 -18.23
N ALA A 50 -10.98 -1.27 -18.26
CA ALA A 50 -12.38 -1.67 -18.14
C ALA A 50 -12.98 -1.26 -16.78
N TRP A 51 -12.22 -1.32 -15.70
CA TRP A 51 -12.68 -0.95 -14.37
C TRP A 51 -12.84 0.56 -14.17
N ARG A 52 -12.14 1.40 -14.93
CA ARG A 52 -12.31 2.87 -14.89
C ARG A 52 -13.76 3.29 -15.18
N HIS A 53 -14.46 2.55 -16.02
CA HIS A 53 -15.77 2.95 -16.54
C HIS A 53 -16.95 2.18 -15.93
N GLY A 54 -16.77 0.94 -15.50
CA GLY A 54 -17.89 0.06 -15.14
C GLY A 54 -17.71 -0.66 -13.80
N SER A 55 -16.86 -0.20 -12.89
CA SER A 55 -16.53 -0.89 -11.66
C SER A 55 -16.72 -0.01 -10.41
N VAL A 56 -17.03 -0.64 -9.28
CA VAL A 56 -17.13 0.01 -7.97
C VAL A 56 -15.78 0.56 -7.47
N VAL A 57 -14.64 0.04 -7.99
CA VAL A 57 -13.29 0.51 -7.62
C VAL A 57 -12.82 1.70 -8.47
N ARG A 58 -13.65 2.20 -9.38
CA ARG A 58 -13.33 3.39 -10.16
C ARG A 58 -12.93 4.56 -9.24
N SER A 59 -11.81 5.21 -9.56
CA SER A 59 -11.28 6.32 -8.76
C SER A 59 -10.15 6.99 -9.53
N TRP A 60 -9.81 8.22 -9.17
CA TRP A 60 -8.61 8.85 -9.72
C TRP A 60 -7.33 8.02 -9.45
N LEU A 61 -7.25 7.33 -8.32
CA LEU A 61 -6.12 6.42 -8.04
C LEU A 61 -6.05 5.26 -9.03
N LEU A 62 -7.21 4.72 -9.43
CA LEU A 62 -7.25 3.70 -10.48
C LEU A 62 -6.83 4.27 -11.85
N ASP A 63 -7.23 5.49 -12.19
CA ASP A 63 -6.80 6.14 -13.43
C ASP A 63 -5.27 6.24 -13.49
N LEU A 64 -4.64 6.74 -12.42
CA LEU A 64 -3.19 6.82 -12.31
C LEU A 64 -2.50 5.44 -12.36
N THR A 65 -3.15 4.42 -11.81
CA THR A 65 -2.64 3.03 -11.87
C THR A 65 -2.65 2.51 -13.31
N VAL A 66 -3.73 2.72 -14.05
CA VAL A 66 -3.84 2.29 -15.45
C VAL A 66 -2.80 3.00 -16.31
N ASP A 67 -2.63 4.30 -16.13
CA ASP A 67 -1.62 5.08 -16.84
C ASP A 67 -0.20 4.54 -16.57
N ALA A 68 0.12 4.18 -15.32
CA ALA A 68 1.39 3.57 -14.95
C ALA A 68 1.59 2.17 -15.55
N LEU A 69 0.54 1.35 -15.58
CA LEU A 69 0.59 0.00 -16.18
C LEU A 69 0.73 0.04 -17.71
N GLY A 70 0.32 1.14 -18.34
CA GLY A 70 0.47 1.36 -19.78
C GLY A 70 1.92 1.63 -20.23
N ASP A 71 2.83 1.95 -19.30
CA ASP A 71 4.26 2.18 -19.57
C ASP A 71 5.12 1.23 -18.70
N ALA A 72 5.26 0.00 -19.18
CA ALA A 72 5.98 -1.06 -18.48
C ALA A 72 7.46 -0.72 -18.26
N ASP A 73 8.09 -0.02 -19.19
CA ASP A 73 9.51 0.35 -19.09
C ASP A 73 9.71 1.43 -18.01
N ALA A 74 8.85 2.45 -17.99
CA ALA A 74 8.87 3.47 -16.94
C ALA A 74 8.59 2.85 -15.56
N LEU A 75 7.61 1.94 -15.46
CA LEU A 75 7.30 1.24 -14.22
C LEU A 75 8.48 0.41 -13.72
N ALA A 76 9.13 -0.34 -14.60
CA ALA A 76 10.29 -1.18 -14.26
C ALA A 76 11.52 -0.38 -13.82
N ALA A 77 11.63 0.87 -14.25
CA ALA A 77 12.74 1.76 -13.87
C ALA A 77 12.60 2.33 -12.44
N ILE A 78 11.43 2.20 -11.80
CA ILE A 78 11.17 2.75 -10.46
C ILE A 78 11.64 1.79 -9.37
N ALA A 79 12.41 2.29 -8.40
CA ALA A 79 12.78 1.50 -7.22
C ALA A 79 11.53 1.17 -6.38
N PRO A 80 11.39 -0.08 -5.86
CA PRO A 80 10.22 -0.51 -5.12
C PRO A 80 10.20 0.03 -3.68
N GLN A 81 10.37 1.33 -3.52
CA GLN A 81 10.39 2.03 -2.25
C GLN A 81 9.31 3.11 -2.20
N VAL A 82 8.49 3.09 -1.17
CA VAL A 82 7.38 4.03 -1.02
C VAL A 82 7.61 4.92 0.20
N ALA A 83 7.82 6.21 -0.04
CA ALA A 83 7.92 7.20 1.03
C ALA A 83 6.56 7.47 1.69
N ASP A 84 6.59 8.02 2.88
CA ASP A 84 5.43 8.63 3.54
C ASP A 84 5.75 10.10 3.87
N SER A 85 4.75 10.96 3.83
CA SER A 85 4.85 12.40 4.11
C SER A 85 4.33 12.78 5.50
N GLY A 86 3.98 11.78 6.33
CA GLY A 86 3.59 11.95 7.74
C GLY A 86 2.09 11.81 7.99
N GLU A 87 1.22 12.13 7.03
CA GLU A 87 -0.25 12.14 7.24
C GLU A 87 -0.79 10.75 7.60
N GLY A 88 -0.24 9.68 7.02
CA GLY A 88 -0.57 8.31 7.39
C GLY A 88 -0.22 8.00 8.84
N ARG A 89 0.94 8.49 9.33
CA ARG A 89 1.35 8.34 10.73
C ARG A 89 0.40 9.08 11.65
N TRP A 90 0.10 10.34 11.38
CA TRP A 90 -0.80 11.14 12.20
C TRP A 90 -2.21 10.55 12.25
N THR A 91 -2.68 9.97 11.14
CA THR A 91 -3.98 9.27 11.12
C THR A 91 -3.97 8.04 12.03
N VAL A 92 -2.90 7.24 12.02
CA VAL A 92 -2.75 6.07 12.90
C VAL A 92 -2.62 6.51 14.36
N ASP A 93 -1.82 7.54 14.65
CA ASP A 93 -1.69 8.10 16.01
C ASP A 93 -3.04 8.59 16.54
N GLU A 94 -3.83 9.23 15.69
CA GLU A 94 -5.17 9.70 16.07
C GLU A 94 -6.14 8.53 16.30
N ALA A 95 -6.08 7.48 15.50
CA ALA A 95 -6.86 6.28 15.71
C ALA A 95 -6.57 5.66 17.10
N VAL A 96 -5.29 5.63 17.50
CA VAL A 96 -4.88 5.16 18.84
C VAL A 96 -5.42 6.07 19.94
N ARG A 97 -5.31 7.40 19.79
CA ARG A 97 -5.83 8.36 20.77
C ARG A 97 -7.32 8.25 20.98
N GLN A 98 -8.08 8.01 19.92
CA GLN A 98 -9.54 7.86 19.96
C GLN A 98 -9.99 6.46 20.40
N GLY A 99 -9.09 5.46 20.40
CA GLY A 99 -9.46 4.06 20.55
C GLY A 99 -10.28 3.52 19.36
N THR A 100 -10.13 4.14 18.17
CA THR A 100 -10.84 3.76 16.97
C THR A 100 -10.01 2.76 16.15
N PRO A 101 -10.49 1.54 15.88
CA PRO A 101 -9.75 0.58 15.06
C PRO A 101 -9.57 1.09 13.62
N ALA A 102 -8.33 1.12 13.14
CA ALA A 102 -7.99 1.50 11.76
C ALA A 102 -6.97 0.52 11.15
N PRO A 103 -7.27 -0.80 11.08
CA PRO A 103 -6.30 -1.81 10.66
C PRO A 103 -5.84 -1.62 9.23
N VAL A 104 -6.72 -1.28 8.29
CA VAL A 104 -6.39 -1.11 6.86
C VAL A 104 -5.39 0.03 6.67
N ILE A 105 -5.64 1.20 7.27
CA ILE A 105 -4.74 2.36 7.18
C ILE A 105 -3.40 2.06 7.86
N THR A 106 -3.44 1.39 9.01
CA THR A 106 -2.23 1.01 9.74
C THR A 106 -1.36 0.06 8.92
N LEU A 107 -1.94 -0.99 8.34
CA LEU A 107 -1.20 -1.95 7.51
C LEU A 107 -0.62 -1.29 6.26
N ALA A 108 -1.36 -0.40 5.60
CA ALA A 108 -0.86 0.36 4.46
C ALA A 108 0.37 1.22 4.82
N LEU A 109 0.36 1.86 6.00
CA LEU A 109 1.53 2.58 6.53
C LEU A 109 2.70 1.64 6.80
N MET A 110 2.46 0.49 7.45
CA MET A 110 3.51 -0.51 7.74
C MET A 110 4.13 -1.08 6.47
N SER A 111 3.34 -1.29 5.40
CA SER A 111 3.84 -1.71 4.10
C SER A 111 4.84 -0.70 3.51
N ARG A 112 4.59 0.61 3.65
CA ARG A 112 5.56 1.64 3.25
C ARG A 112 6.86 1.56 4.06
N PHE A 113 6.80 1.28 5.36
CA PHE A 113 8.00 1.08 6.16
C PHE A 113 8.78 -0.15 5.71
N ALA A 114 8.09 -1.26 5.45
CA ALA A 114 8.70 -2.50 4.97
C ALA A 114 9.38 -2.30 3.61
N SER A 115 8.79 -1.54 2.69
CA SER A 115 9.35 -1.27 1.36
C SER A 115 10.72 -0.58 1.40
N ARG A 116 11.07 0.06 2.52
CA ARG A 116 12.36 0.77 2.72
C ARG A 116 13.38 -0.04 3.51
N GLY A 117 13.19 -1.36 3.66
CA GLY A 117 14.10 -2.25 4.38
C GLY A 117 13.94 -2.24 5.91
N ASN A 118 12.97 -1.49 6.46
CA ASN A 118 12.78 -1.42 7.92
C ASN A 118 12.32 -2.74 8.56
N ALA A 119 11.93 -3.73 7.76
CA ALA A 119 11.58 -5.08 8.21
C ALA A 119 12.77 -6.05 8.23
N ASP A 120 13.92 -5.71 7.66
CA ASP A 120 15.02 -6.65 7.41
C ASP A 120 15.56 -7.30 8.67
N HIS A 121 15.73 -6.53 9.75
CA HIS A 121 16.21 -7.08 11.02
C HIS A 121 15.25 -8.12 11.60
N ALA A 122 13.96 -7.81 11.63
CA ALA A 122 12.92 -8.73 12.11
C ALA A 122 12.85 -10.01 11.24
N ASN A 123 12.93 -9.85 9.92
CA ASN A 123 12.92 -10.98 8.99
C ASN A 123 14.14 -11.90 9.18
N ARG A 124 15.33 -11.33 9.43
CA ARG A 124 16.53 -12.12 9.75
C ARG A 124 16.37 -12.89 11.05
N LEU A 125 15.81 -12.30 12.10
CA LEU A 125 15.52 -12.98 13.37
C LEU A 125 14.51 -14.11 13.18
N LEU A 126 13.43 -13.87 12.43
CA LEU A 126 12.44 -14.89 12.11
C LEU A 126 13.07 -16.09 11.37
N ALA A 127 13.92 -15.85 10.39
CA ALA A 127 14.63 -16.89 9.67
C ALA A 127 15.52 -17.74 10.60
N LEU A 128 16.26 -17.07 11.51
CA LEU A 128 17.11 -17.74 12.47
C LEU A 128 16.32 -18.54 13.52
N MET A 129 15.20 -18.01 14.00
CA MET A 129 14.30 -18.75 14.90
C MET A 129 13.75 -20.02 14.24
N ARG A 130 13.25 -19.91 13.00
CA ARG A 130 12.79 -21.08 12.23
C ARG A 130 13.87 -22.13 12.04
N ARG A 131 15.10 -21.71 11.80
CA ARG A 131 16.26 -22.62 11.76
C ARG A 131 16.50 -23.29 13.11
N GLY A 132 16.43 -22.52 14.20
CA GLY A 132 16.72 -23.01 15.56
C GLY A 132 15.77 -24.08 16.04
N PHE A 133 14.46 -23.93 15.86
CA PHE A 133 13.48 -24.89 16.34
C PHE A 133 13.10 -25.97 15.30
N GLY A 134 13.16 -25.67 14.01
CA GLY A 134 12.66 -26.57 12.95
C GLY A 134 13.72 -27.04 11.94
N GLY A 135 14.99 -26.63 12.09
CA GLY A 135 16.05 -26.99 11.14
C GLY A 135 15.88 -26.41 9.73
N HIS A 136 14.99 -25.41 9.55
CA HIS A 136 14.71 -24.82 8.24
C HIS A 136 15.94 -24.14 7.65
N THR A 137 16.14 -24.31 6.34
CA THR A 137 17.21 -23.64 5.61
C THR A 137 17.04 -22.13 5.65
N VAL A 138 18.13 -21.39 5.84
CA VAL A 138 18.18 -19.94 5.70
C VAL A 138 18.97 -19.56 4.45
N VAL A 139 18.47 -18.56 3.73
CA VAL A 139 19.19 -17.95 2.60
C VAL A 139 20.23 -17.00 3.18
N ARG A 140 21.46 -17.09 2.67
CA ARG A 140 22.57 -16.17 3.04
C ARG A 140 22.70 -15.08 1.97
N ALA A 141 23.03 -13.88 2.41
CA ALA A 141 23.35 -12.77 1.52
C ALA A 141 24.68 -13.00 0.79
#